data_5da4222c2a7749ec1025964ae34984df
#
_entry.id   5da4222c2a7749ec1025964ae34984df
#
_cell.length_a   1.000
_cell.length_b   1.000
_cell.length_c   1.000
_cell.angle_alpha   90.00
_cell.angle_beta   90.00
_cell.angle_gamma   90.00
#
_symmetry.space_group_name_H-M   'P 1'
#
loop_
_entity.id
_entity.type
_entity.pdbx_description
1 polymer ?
#
loop_
_entity_poly.entity_id
_entity_poly.type
_entity_poly.pdbx_seq_one_letter_code
_entity_poly.pdbx_strand_id
1 'polypeptide(L)'
;MATKETSQDPLVARLSKVDACAASDALDRLGLKGSIIGIKPLTVTTKIVGRVVTTRMKAFGGEKSTRHLGAAAIEASKPGDVIVIDHRGRLDCAAWGGIL
;
A
#
# COMPACT_ATOMS: atom_id res chain seq x y z
N MET A 1 -23.23 -8.09 -0.97
CA MET A 1 -22.06 -7.24 -1.18
C MET A 1 -21.39 -7.64 -2.50
N ALA A 2 -21.30 -6.74 -3.43
CA ALA A 2 -20.69 -7.04 -4.73
C ALA A 2 -19.19 -7.31 -4.53
N THR A 3 -18.72 -8.46 -5.00
CA THR A 3 -17.31 -8.80 -4.96
C THR A 3 -16.62 -8.07 -6.12
N LYS A 4 -15.58 -7.31 -5.83
CA LYS A 4 -14.76 -6.70 -6.88
C LYS A 4 -14.07 -7.80 -7.66
N GLU A 5 -14.16 -7.74 -8.98
CA GLU A 5 -13.48 -8.70 -9.83
C GLU A 5 -11.96 -8.55 -9.73
N THR A 6 -11.27 -9.69 -9.64
CA THR A 6 -9.81 -9.70 -9.73
C THR A 6 -9.44 -9.70 -11.21
N SER A 7 -9.12 -8.55 -11.76
CA SER A 7 -8.56 -8.50 -13.10
C SER A 7 -7.08 -8.85 -13.05
N GLN A 8 -6.64 -9.71 -13.94
CA GLN A 8 -5.21 -9.98 -14.09
C GLN A 8 -4.53 -8.78 -14.74
N ASP A 9 -3.82 -8.01 -13.93
CA ASP A 9 -3.02 -6.91 -14.40
C ASP A 9 -1.74 -7.45 -15.04
N PRO A 10 -1.50 -7.21 -16.34
CA PRO A 10 -0.30 -7.74 -17.02
C PRO A 10 1.01 -7.27 -16.40
N LEU A 11 1.06 -6.05 -15.88
CA LEU A 11 2.27 -5.51 -15.25
C LEU A 11 2.53 -6.20 -13.92
N VAL A 12 1.49 -6.44 -13.12
CA VAL A 12 1.60 -7.18 -11.87
C VAL A 12 2.06 -8.61 -12.15
N ALA A 13 1.50 -9.27 -13.15
CA ALA A 13 1.88 -10.62 -13.52
C ALA A 13 3.36 -10.69 -13.96
N ARG A 14 3.83 -9.72 -14.73
CA ARG A 14 5.23 -9.66 -15.14
C ARG A 14 6.17 -9.38 -13.97
N LEU A 15 5.82 -8.43 -13.13
CA LEU A 15 6.63 -8.05 -11.98
C LEU A 15 6.69 -9.16 -10.92
N SER A 16 5.66 -9.98 -10.83
CA SER A 16 5.62 -11.12 -9.90
C SER A 16 6.72 -12.16 -10.18
N LYS A 17 7.27 -12.19 -11.38
CA LYS A 17 8.36 -13.08 -11.77
C LYS A 17 9.75 -12.55 -11.39
N VAL A 18 9.83 -11.33 -10.87
CA VAL A 18 11.07 -10.64 -10.53
C VAL A 18 11.16 -10.55 -9.01
N ASP A 19 12.35 -10.80 -8.45
CA ASP A 19 12.54 -10.59 -7.01
C ASP A 19 12.75 -9.10 -6.68
N ALA A 20 12.64 -8.77 -5.40
CA ALA A 20 12.74 -7.38 -4.95
C ALA A 20 14.12 -6.79 -5.22
N CYS A 21 15.19 -7.59 -5.14
CA CYS A 21 16.55 -7.12 -5.41
C CYS A 21 16.71 -6.73 -6.89
N ALA A 22 16.21 -7.55 -7.79
CA ALA A 22 16.25 -7.25 -9.21
C ALA A 22 15.40 -6.03 -9.57
N ALA A 23 14.25 -5.85 -8.92
CA ALA A 23 13.44 -4.67 -9.09
C ALA A 23 14.16 -3.40 -8.62
N SER A 24 14.82 -3.48 -7.47
CA SER A 24 15.63 -2.37 -6.95
C SER A 24 16.77 -2.00 -7.89
N ASP A 25 17.49 -2.98 -8.42
CA ASP A 25 18.57 -2.76 -9.38
C ASP A 25 18.04 -2.12 -10.67
N ALA A 26 16.88 -2.53 -11.14
CA ALA A 26 16.24 -1.95 -12.32
C ALA A 26 15.86 -0.49 -12.09
N LEU A 27 15.35 -0.15 -10.91
CA LEU A 27 15.05 1.24 -10.53
C LEU A 27 16.32 2.10 -10.55
N ASP A 28 17.40 1.60 -9.99
CA ASP A 28 18.70 2.30 -10.01
C ASP A 28 19.19 2.53 -11.43
N ARG A 29 19.08 1.53 -12.27
CA ARG A 29 19.49 1.63 -13.69
C ARG A 29 18.67 2.67 -14.44
N LEU A 30 17.40 2.82 -14.11
CA LEU A 30 16.51 3.80 -14.71
C LEU A 30 16.63 5.19 -14.09
N GLY A 31 17.40 5.33 -13.02
CA GLY A 31 17.52 6.59 -12.29
C GLY A 31 16.29 6.96 -11.48
N LEU A 32 15.46 5.98 -11.15
CA LEU A 32 14.24 6.18 -10.39
C LEU A 32 14.45 5.83 -8.91
N LYS A 33 13.95 6.67 -8.02
CA LYS A 33 13.97 6.42 -6.59
C LYS A 33 12.64 5.78 -6.18
N GLY A 34 12.64 4.47 -6.01
CA GLY A 34 11.43 3.74 -5.66
C GLY A 34 11.62 2.72 -4.54
N SER A 35 12.87 2.46 -4.15
CA SER A 35 13.15 1.55 -3.05
C SER A 35 12.89 2.22 -1.71
N ILE A 36 12.07 1.60 -0.88
CA ILE A 36 11.72 2.11 0.44
C ILE A 36 12.42 1.26 1.50
N ILE A 37 13.16 1.93 2.39
CA ILE A 37 13.89 1.30 3.48
C ILE A 37 13.11 1.49 4.78
N GLY A 38 13.08 0.45 5.64
CA GLY A 38 12.50 0.55 6.97
C GLY A 38 11.11 -0.06 7.12
N ILE A 39 10.48 -0.49 6.04
CA ILE A 39 9.24 -1.25 6.12
C ILE A 39 9.60 -2.73 6.24
N LYS A 40 9.27 -3.33 7.38
CA LYS A 40 9.58 -4.73 7.69
C LYS A 40 8.31 -5.55 7.75
N PRO A 41 8.36 -6.84 7.37
CA PRO A 41 7.20 -7.72 7.50
C PRO A 41 6.88 -7.94 8.99
N LEU A 42 5.61 -7.81 9.36
CA LEU A 42 5.15 -8.03 10.73
C LEU A 42 4.33 -9.31 10.86
N THR A 43 3.46 -9.59 9.90
CA THR A 43 2.54 -10.71 9.98
C THR A 43 2.71 -11.73 8.85
N VAL A 44 3.22 -11.28 7.72
CA VAL A 44 3.41 -12.12 6.53
C VAL A 44 4.82 -11.92 6.02
N THR A 45 5.50 -13.00 5.69
CA THR A 45 6.88 -12.96 5.19
C THR A 45 7.00 -13.25 3.70
N THR A 46 5.88 -13.45 3.01
CA THR A 46 5.87 -13.72 1.58
C THR A 46 6.00 -12.43 0.77
N LYS A 47 6.59 -12.55 -0.42
CA LYS A 47 6.65 -11.45 -1.38
C LYS A 47 5.24 -11.10 -1.85
N ILE A 48 4.92 -9.82 -1.88
CA ILE A 48 3.68 -9.30 -2.45
C ILE A 48 4.00 -8.38 -3.63
N VAL A 49 3.15 -8.41 -4.64
CA VAL A 49 3.24 -7.56 -5.81
C VAL A 49 1.83 -7.10 -6.16
N GLY A 50 1.65 -5.81 -6.32
CA GLY A 50 0.33 -5.28 -6.65
C GLY A 50 0.37 -3.81 -7.02
N ARG A 51 -0.72 -3.31 -7.55
CA ARG A 51 -0.94 -1.88 -7.73
C ARG A 51 -1.05 -1.22 -6.37
N VAL A 52 -0.53 -0.02 -6.26
CA VAL A 52 -0.56 0.71 -4.99
C VAL A 52 -1.79 1.61 -4.91
N VAL A 53 -2.43 1.60 -3.75
CA VAL A 53 -3.41 2.61 -3.34
C VAL A 53 -2.78 3.38 -2.20
N THR A 54 -2.59 4.68 -2.38
CA THR A 54 -1.91 5.50 -1.40
C THR A 54 -2.92 6.29 -0.57
N THR A 55 -2.60 6.46 0.71
CA THR A 55 -3.36 7.34 1.58
C THR A 55 -2.38 8.11 2.47
N ARG A 56 -2.72 9.35 2.76
CA ARG A 56 -1.91 10.20 3.64
C ARG A 56 -2.76 10.66 4.82
N MET A 57 -2.24 10.47 6.01
CA MET A 57 -2.87 10.96 7.22
C MET A 57 -2.54 12.43 7.41
N LYS A 58 -3.48 13.19 7.96
CA LYS A 58 -3.26 14.59 8.35
C LYS A 58 -3.52 14.75 9.84
N ALA A 59 -2.98 15.81 10.42
CA ALA A 59 -3.26 16.14 11.81
C ALA A 59 -4.75 16.46 11.98
N PHE A 60 -5.29 16.10 13.16
CA PHE A 60 -6.68 16.40 13.50
C PHE A 60 -6.89 17.90 13.59
N GLY A 61 -7.81 18.42 12.78
CA GLY A 61 -8.14 19.85 12.72
C GLY A 61 -9.46 20.23 13.39
N GLY A 62 -10.03 19.33 14.19
CA GLY A 62 -11.33 19.55 14.85
C GLY A 62 -12.55 19.19 14.00
N GLU A 63 -12.34 18.70 12.80
CA GLU A 63 -13.41 18.34 11.88
C GLU A 63 -14.00 16.98 12.24
N LYS A 64 -15.33 16.86 12.15
CA LYS A 64 -15.98 15.55 12.28
C LYS A 64 -15.83 14.78 10.99
N SER A 65 -15.30 13.56 11.09
CA SER A 65 -15.27 12.64 9.98
C SER A 65 -16.62 11.94 9.85
N THR A 66 -17.11 11.82 8.64
CA THR A 66 -18.31 11.05 8.31
C THR A 66 -18.00 9.61 7.94
N ARG A 67 -16.72 9.25 7.85
CA ARG A 67 -16.26 7.94 7.43
C ARG A 67 -15.22 7.40 8.41
N HIS A 68 -15.18 6.08 8.53
CA HIS A 68 -14.13 5.43 9.31
C HIS A 68 -12.75 5.69 8.68
N LEU A 69 -11.73 5.86 9.52
CA LEU A 69 -10.36 6.03 9.06
C LEU A 69 -9.94 4.83 8.20
N GLY A 70 -9.40 5.11 7.03
CA GLY A 70 -8.95 4.08 6.09
C GLY A 70 -10.03 3.53 5.17
N ALA A 71 -11.30 3.84 5.40
CA ALA A 71 -12.41 3.30 4.59
C ALA A 71 -12.28 3.69 3.11
N ALA A 72 -11.86 4.91 2.81
CA ALA A 72 -11.70 5.37 1.45
C ALA A 72 -10.64 4.57 0.69
N ALA A 73 -9.53 4.24 1.35
CA ALA A 73 -8.47 3.44 0.75
C ALA A 73 -8.96 2.02 0.43
N ILE A 74 -9.70 1.41 1.36
CA ILE A 74 -10.26 0.08 1.15
C ILE A 74 -11.26 0.08 0.00
N GLU A 75 -12.13 1.06 -0.07
CA GLU A 75 -13.12 1.16 -1.15
C GLU A 75 -12.49 1.41 -2.51
N ALA A 76 -11.36 2.13 -2.56
CA ALA A 76 -10.63 2.38 -3.78
C ALA A 76 -9.81 1.19 -4.24
N SER A 77 -9.51 0.24 -3.35
CA SER A 77 -8.67 -0.92 -3.66
C SER A 77 -9.45 -2.06 -4.29
N LYS A 78 -8.72 -2.88 -5.03
CA LYS A 78 -9.20 -4.14 -5.62
C LYS A 78 -8.40 -5.29 -5.01
N PRO A 79 -8.91 -6.52 -5.07
CA PRO A 79 -8.13 -7.68 -4.63
C PRO A 79 -6.74 -7.70 -5.30
N GLY A 80 -5.70 -7.90 -4.51
CA GLY A 80 -4.32 -7.88 -4.96
C GLY A 80 -3.63 -6.53 -4.89
N ASP A 81 -4.37 -5.45 -4.68
CA ASP A 81 -3.78 -4.12 -4.51
C ASP A 81 -3.06 -4.01 -3.16
N VAL A 82 -2.07 -3.13 -3.10
CA VAL A 82 -1.29 -2.86 -1.89
C VAL A 82 -1.61 -1.46 -1.39
N ILE A 83 -2.10 -1.37 -0.16
CA ILE A 83 -2.40 -0.08 0.46
C ILE A 83 -1.15 0.41 1.17
N VAL A 84 -0.67 1.59 0.80
CA VAL A 84 0.49 2.24 1.39
C VAL A 84 0.04 3.51 2.09
N ILE A 85 0.36 3.62 3.38
CA ILE A 85 -0.10 4.71 4.23
C ILE A 85 1.09 5.59 4.59
N ASP A 86 1.00 6.88 4.26
CA ASP A 86 1.91 7.90 4.75
C ASP A 86 1.34 8.45 6.06
N HIS A 87 1.89 8.00 7.19
CA HIS A 87 1.46 8.42 8.52
C HIS A 87 2.23 9.65 9.01
N ARG A 88 3.07 10.23 8.17
CA ARG A 88 3.83 11.46 8.41
C ARG A 88 4.77 11.37 9.61
N GLY A 89 5.30 10.18 9.87
CA GLY A 89 6.25 9.94 10.94
C GLY A 89 5.68 9.98 12.35
N ARG A 90 4.37 10.00 12.51
CA ARG A 90 3.74 10.03 13.84
C ARG A 90 3.83 8.68 14.51
N LEU A 91 4.18 8.69 15.79
CA LEU A 91 4.32 7.49 16.63
C LEU A 91 3.27 7.42 17.74
N ASP A 92 2.44 8.45 17.87
CA ASP A 92 1.50 8.63 18.98
C ASP A 92 0.08 8.13 18.68
N CYS A 93 -0.18 7.72 17.46
CA CYS A 93 -1.50 7.21 17.09
C CYS A 93 -1.39 6.21 15.94
N ALA A 94 -2.42 5.38 15.80
CA ALA A 94 -2.49 4.38 14.74
C ALA A 94 -3.17 4.95 13.51
N ALA A 95 -2.72 4.49 12.34
CA ALA A 95 -3.32 4.81 11.05
C ALA A 95 -4.21 3.66 10.53
N TRP A 96 -4.10 2.49 11.13
CA TRP A 96 -4.79 1.27 10.71
C TRP A 96 -5.16 0.44 11.91
N GLY A 97 -6.33 -0.16 11.90
CA GLY A 97 -6.81 -0.99 12.99
C GLY A 97 -7.53 -2.24 12.51
N GLY A 98 -7.79 -3.15 13.43
CA GLY A 98 -8.40 -4.45 13.13
C GLY A 98 -9.88 -4.40 12.73
N ILE A 99 -10.50 -3.24 12.78
CA ILE A 99 -11.88 -3.06 12.35
C ILE A 99 -12.02 -2.87 10.83
N LEU A 100 -10.92 -2.68 10.14
CA LEU A 100 -10.89 -2.41 8.69
C LEU A 100 -10.83 -3.68 7.84
#